data_db2bb488ed47f762f20d0d251467944f
#
_entry.id   db2bb488ed47f762f20d0d251467944f
#
_cell.length_a   1.000
_cell.length_b   1.000
_cell.length_c   1.000
_cell.angle_alpha   90.00
_cell.angle_beta   90.00
_cell.angle_gamma   90.00
#
_symmetry.space_group_name_H-M   'P 1'
#
loop_
_entity.id
_entity.type
_entity.pdbx_description
1 polymer ?
#
loop_
_entity_poly.entity_id
_entity_poly.type
_entity_poly.pdbx_seq_one_letter_code
_entity_poly.pdbx_strand_id
1 'polypeptide(L)'
;AAQCELCGEGVEWAPDQWAEKVSTVRDQLDEIEQALIPFGLHVVGEPLNADDRHEMLLAMAESGGASDIDATAFARAIESVDADSLDALLEDAMPDAAEDETATLTATLLEAAAVLGEDHELRAILRALDGRFIQPVKGGDVLRAPEILPTGRNLHGFDPFRLPASFAHSEGCRQAEQLLARHQSESGALPESVALVLWGTDNLKTEGVSIAQALALLGAEPRQDSYGRVVGARLLPLEQLGRPRIDVLVTLSGIFRDLLPMQTQLLAEASWLAATADEDVEHNFVRKHVLAYQEEHGCDLEQAALRVFSNAEGAYGSNVNLMLDSGRWEDEDELADCYTQRKGFAYDRHGKVSQQSALLNRVLEDVDLAYQNLDSVELGVTTVDHYFGT
;
A
#
# COMPACT_ATOMS: atom_id res chain seq x y z
N ALA A 1 9.83 20.33 6.14
CA ALA A 1 10.85 20.32 5.11
C ALA A 1 11.81 19.16 5.39
N ALA A 2 11.65 18.06 4.67
CA ALA A 2 12.60 16.95 4.73
C ALA A 2 13.98 17.51 4.39
N GLN A 3 14.94 17.30 5.29
CA GLN A 3 16.35 17.59 5.06
C GLN A 3 16.82 16.74 3.89
N CYS A 4 16.95 17.36 2.72
CA CYS A 4 17.52 16.70 1.57
C CYS A 4 19.04 16.74 1.71
N GLU A 5 19.67 15.64 2.07
CA GLU A 5 21.13 15.50 2.15
C GLU A 5 21.83 15.87 0.82
N LEU A 6 21.14 15.65 -0.30
CA LEU A 6 21.58 16.00 -1.65
C LEU A 6 21.67 17.53 -1.90
N CYS A 7 20.85 18.31 -1.22
CA CYS A 7 20.79 19.76 -1.43
C CYS A 7 21.76 20.56 -0.55
N GLY A 8 22.31 19.95 0.50
CA GLY A 8 23.14 20.61 1.51
C GLY A 8 22.32 21.55 2.39
N GLU A 9 22.48 21.48 3.72
CA GLU A 9 21.80 22.39 4.64
C GLU A 9 22.27 23.82 4.47
N GLY A 10 21.33 24.75 4.26
CA GLY A 10 21.53 26.18 4.48
C GLY A 10 22.39 26.93 3.44
N VAL A 11 22.62 26.37 2.27
CA VAL A 11 23.37 27.06 1.22
C VAL A 11 22.44 27.84 0.31
N GLU A 12 22.44 29.18 0.42
CA GLU A 12 21.87 30.05 -0.61
C GLU A 12 22.78 30.03 -1.85
N TRP A 13 22.30 29.49 -2.94
CA TRP A 13 23.06 29.46 -4.20
C TRP A 13 22.88 30.76 -4.97
N ALA A 14 23.98 31.24 -5.55
CA ALA A 14 23.91 32.39 -6.43
C ALA A 14 23.16 32.02 -7.73
N PRO A 15 22.38 32.94 -8.34
CA PRO A 15 21.53 32.66 -9.52
C PRO A 15 22.30 32.04 -10.71
N ASP A 16 23.57 32.34 -10.86
CA ASP A 16 24.44 31.79 -11.91
C ASP A 16 24.88 30.35 -11.68
N GLN A 17 24.75 29.83 -10.44
CA GLN A 17 25.09 28.45 -10.07
C GLN A 17 23.92 27.49 -10.18
N TRP A 18 22.69 27.98 -10.35
CA TRP A 18 21.49 27.14 -10.34
C TRP A 18 21.49 26.07 -11.46
N ALA A 19 21.87 26.44 -12.68
CA ALA A 19 21.84 25.52 -13.82
C ALA A 19 22.80 24.33 -13.61
N GLU A 20 24.01 24.59 -13.09
CA GLU A 20 24.99 23.56 -12.79
C GLU A 20 24.54 22.67 -11.62
N LYS A 21 23.97 23.26 -10.58
CA LYS A 21 23.47 22.53 -9.42
C LYS A 21 22.26 21.67 -9.74
N VAL A 22 21.31 22.19 -10.53
CA VAL A 22 20.17 21.40 -11.00
C VAL A 22 20.63 20.22 -11.83
N SER A 23 21.62 20.40 -12.73
CA SER A 23 22.18 19.27 -13.49
C SER A 23 22.84 18.24 -12.57
N THR A 24 23.65 18.69 -11.60
CA THR A 24 24.31 17.78 -10.65
C THR A 24 23.30 16.98 -9.81
N VAL A 25 22.26 17.64 -9.30
CA VAL A 25 21.22 16.97 -8.52
C VAL A 25 20.45 15.98 -9.40
N ARG A 26 20.14 16.34 -10.64
CA ARG A 26 19.52 15.44 -11.59
C ARG A 26 20.37 14.19 -11.85
N ASP A 27 21.67 14.39 -12.16
CA ASP A 27 22.59 13.28 -12.41
C ASP A 27 22.72 12.35 -11.19
N GLN A 28 22.72 12.92 -9.97
CA GLN A 28 22.71 12.15 -8.72
C GLN A 28 21.41 11.39 -8.50
N LEU A 29 20.25 11.97 -8.86
CA LEU A 29 18.96 11.31 -8.78
C LEU A 29 18.86 10.17 -9.78
N ASP A 30 19.35 10.37 -11.01
CA ASP A 30 19.42 9.33 -12.04
C ASP A 30 20.33 8.17 -11.59
N GLU A 31 21.46 8.47 -10.91
CA GLU A 31 22.34 7.46 -10.32
C GLU A 31 21.66 6.68 -9.18
N ILE A 32 20.94 7.35 -8.30
CA ILE A 32 20.16 6.72 -7.22
C ILE A 32 19.04 5.87 -7.80
N GLU A 33 18.34 6.35 -8.83
CA GLU A 33 17.28 5.59 -9.51
C GLU A 33 17.83 4.28 -10.11
N GLN A 34 19.01 4.34 -10.75
CA GLN A 34 19.66 3.14 -11.28
C GLN A 34 20.14 2.20 -10.15
N ALA A 35 20.55 2.74 -9.02
CA ALA A 35 20.95 1.95 -7.85
C ALA A 35 19.78 1.27 -7.12
N LEU A 36 18.53 1.77 -7.32
CA LEU A 36 17.31 1.18 -6.75
C LEU A 36 16.88 -0.14 -7.43
N ILE A 37 17.54 -0.53 -8.54
CA ILE A 37 17.36 -1.85 -9.17
C ILE A 37 18.64 -2.67 -8.91
N PRO A 38 18.86 -3.16 -7.68
CA PRO A 38 20.14 -3.75 -7.28
C PRO A 38 20.53 -4.98 -8.11
N PHE A 39 19.54 -5.69 -8.65
CA PHE A 39 19.76 -6.91 -9.44
C PHE A 39 19.71 -6.68 -10.95
N GLY A 40 19.52 -5.42 -11.41
CA GLY A 40 19.33 -5.11 -12.82
C GLY A 40 17.99 -5.64 -13.35
N LEU A 41 17.86 -5.65 -14.69
CA LEU A 41 16.70 -6.22 -15.35
C LEU A 41 16.83 -7.75 -15.43
N HIS A 42 15.76 -8.46 -15.07
CA HIS A 42 15.70 -9.90 -15.18
C HIS A 42 15.84 -10.39 -16.64
N VAL A 43 16.69 -11.37 -16.89
CA VAL A 43 16.86 -12.03 -18.19
C VAL A 43 16.24 -13.41 -18.12
N VAL A 44 15.23 -13.65 -18.96
CA VAL A 44 14.52 -14.94 -19.03
C VAL A 44 15.49 -16.08 -19.37
N GLY A 45 15.51 -17.10 -18.54
CA GLY A 45 16.36 -18.28 -18.71
C GLY A 45 17.74 -18.16 -18.07
N GLU A 46 18.06 -17.05 -17.43
CA GLU A 46 19.28 -16.88 -16.65
C GLU A 46 18.93 -16.99 -15.15
N PRO A 47 19.34 -18.07 -14.45
CA PRO A 47 19.17 -18.15 -13.02
C PRO A 47 20.06 -17.13 -12.31
N LEU A 48 19.64 -16.69 -11.12
CA LEU A 48 20.44 -15.80 -10.31
C LEU A 48 21.81 -16.39 -10.00
N ASN A 49 22.86 -15.59 -10.10
CA ASN A 49 24.19 -15.96 -9.60
C ASN A 49 24.16 -16.11 -8.06
N ALA A 50 25.24 -16.57 -7.47
CA ALA A 50 25.26 -16.87 -6.03
C ALA A 50 25.08 -15.61 -5.17
N ASP A 51 25.71 -14.50 -5.56
CA ASP A 51 25.66 -13.25 -4.79
C ASP A 51 24.25 -12.65 -4.85
N ASP A 52 23.66 -12.48 -6.04
CA ASP A 52 22.30 -11.96 -6.22
C ASP A 52 21.27 -12.85 -5.51
N ARG A 53 21.47 -14.18 -5.53
CA ARG A 53 20.58 -15.11 -4.83
C ARG A 53 20.65 -14.93 -3.31
N HIS A 54 21.85 -14.73 -2.75
CA HIS A 54 21.99 -14.48 -1.30
C HIS A 54 21.35 -13.16 -0.91
N GLU A 55 21.52 -12.09 -1.70
CA GLU A 55 20.89 -10.81 -1.45
C GLU A 55 19.35 -10.90 -1.54
N MET A 56 18.81 -11.62 -2.52
CA MET A 56 17.37 -11.85 -2.66
C MET A 56 16.81 -12.61 -1.43
N LEU A 57 17.50 -13.66 -0.98
CA LEU A 57 17.07 -14.44 0.17
C LEU A 57 17.16 -13.64 1.49
N LEU A 58 18.18 -12.77 1.62
CA LEU A 58 18.29 -11.86 2.74
C LEU A 58 17.12 -10.87 2.76
N ALA A 59 16.80 -10.29 1.61
CA ALA A 59 15.64 -9.40 1.47
C ALA A 59 14.30 -10.12 1.76
N MET A 60 14.18 -11.42 1.42
CA MET A 60 13.03 -12.24 1.83
C MET A 60 12.96 -12.42 3.35
N ALA A 61 14.09 -12.67 4.01
CA ALA A 61 14.16 -12.80 5.47
C ALA A 61 13.78 -11.49 6.16
N GLU A 62 14.28 -10.35 5.68
CA GLU A 62 13.93 -9.02 6.17
C GLU A 62 12.44 -8.71 5.96
N SER A 63 11.89 -9.07 4.80
CA SER A 63 10.45 -8.96 4.53
C SER A 63 9.62 -9.86 5.45
N GLY A 64 10.17 -10.97 5.92
CA GLY A 64 9.57 -11.86 6.91
C GLY A 64 9.68 -11.36 8.35
N GLY A 65 10.35 -10.22 8.58
CA GLY A 65 10.47 -9.57 9.89
C GLY A 65 11.83 -9.67 10.56
N ALA A 66 12.79 -10.31 9.92
CA ALA A 66 14.15 -10.40 10.46
C ALA A 66 14.89 -9.06 10.31
N SER A 67 15.73 -8.70 11.27
CA SER A 67 16.53 -7.47 11.26
C SER A 67 17.95 -7.74 11.73
N ASP A 68 18.91 -6.95 11.21
CA ASP A 68 20.32 -7.01 11.61
C ASP A 68 21.00 -8.39 11.44
N ILE A 69 20.64 -9.14 10.39
CA ILE A 69 21.22 -10.46 10.10
C ILE A 69 22.68 -10.32 9.66
N ASP A 70 23.57 -11.17 10.21
CA ASP A 70 24.94 -11.31 9.66
C ASP A 70 24.87 -11.97 8.27
N ALA A 71 25.00 -11.16 7.21
CA ALA A 71 24.90 -11.60 5.82
C ALA A 71 25.92 -12.71 5.47
N THR A 72 27.11 -12.73 6.11
CA THR A 72 28.13 -13.76 5.86
C THR A 72 27.76 -15.10 6.49
N ALA A 73 27.22 -15.09 7.71
CA ALA A 73 26.73 -16.27 8.38
C ALA A 73 25.49 -16.83 7.68
N PHE A 74 24.58 -15.95 7.27
CA PHE A 74 23.37 -16.29 6.52
C PHE A 74 23.70 -16.97 5.18
N ALA A 75 24.55 -16.36 4.36
CA ALA A 75 24.99 -16.92 3.08
C ALA A 75 25.61 -18.31 3.27
N ARG A 76 26.44 -18.51 4.31
CA ARG A 76 27.04 -19.80 4.63
C ARG A 76 26.01 -20.86 5.02
N ALA A 77 25.01 -20.51 5.84
CA ALA A 77 23.95 -21.41 6.24
C ALA A 77 23.11 -21.84 5.03
N ILE A 78 22.78 -20.91 4.14
CA ILE A 78 22.07 -21.19 2.89
C ILE A 78 22.89 -22.13 1.98
N GLU A 79 24.17 -21.84 1.74
CA GLU A 79 25.04 -22.67 0.87
C GLU A 79 25.24 -24.07 1.39
N SER A 80 25.36 -24.24 2.70
CA SER A 80 25.50 -25.56 3.34
C SER A 80 24.18 -26.30 3.55
N VAL A 81 23.03 -25.64 3.23
CA VAL A 81 21.68 -26.15 3.51
C VAL A 81 21.54 -26.54 4.98
N ASP A 82 22.09 -25.73 5.87
CA ASP A 82 22.12 -25.94 7.32
C ASP A 82 20.93 -25.25 7.97
N ALA A 83 19.84 -25.99 8.11
CA ALA A 83 18.59 -25.49 8.69
C ALA A 83 18.75 -25.06 10.15
N ASP A 84 19.54 -25.80 10.95
CA ASP A 84 19.71 -25.48 12.38
C ASP A 84 20.47 -24.15 12.56
N SER A 85 21.54 -23.93 11.77
CA SER A 85 22.27 -22.65 11.78
C SER A 85 21.45 -21.49 11.25
N LEU A 86 20.63 -21.70 10.23
CA LEU A 86 19.78 -20.66 9.67
C LEU A 86 18.66 -20.28 10.64
N ASP A 87 18.03 -21.27 11.28
CA ASP A 87 16.97 -21.05 12.27
C ASP A 87 17.50 -20.26 13.48
N ALA A 88 18.67 -20.63 14.01
CA ALA A 88 19.30 -19.91 15.10
C ALA A 88 19.63 -18.44 14.74
N LEU A 89 20.04 -18.16 13.50
CA LEU A 89 20.25 -16.80 13.01
C LEU A 89 18.95 -16.00 12.95
N LEU A 90 17.87 -16.64 12.52
CA LEU A 90 16.54 -16.00 12.42
C LEU A 90 15.92 -15.78 13.81
N GLU A 91 16.08 -16.71 14.75
CA GLU A 91 15.67 -16.54 16.15
C GLU A 91 16.35 -15.30 16.79
N ASP A 92 17.65 -15.12 16.53
CA ASP A 92 18.40 -13.93 17.05
C ASP A 92 17.93 -12.63 16.36
N ALA A 93 17.59 -12.71 15.07
CA ALA A 93 17.14 -11.57 14.26
C ALA A 93 15.65 -11.21 14.45
N MET A 94 14.86 -12.10 15.07
CA MET A 94 13.40 -11.98 15.28
C MET A 94 13.03 -12.32 16.74
N PRO A 95 13.50 -11.55 17.74
CA PRO A 95 13.38 -11.93 19.16
C PRO A 95 11.94 -12.01 19.67
N ASP A 96 10.99 -11.38 18.99
CA ASP A 96 9.56 -11.36 19.34
C ASP A 96 8.73 -12.41 18.57
N ALA A 97 9.34 -13.15 17.63
CA ALA A 97 8.67 -14.18 16.84
C ALA A 97 8.50 -15.48 17.63
N ALA A 98 7.46 -16.24 17.29
CA ALA A 98 7.29 -17.58 17.85
C ALA A 98 8.24 -18.57 17.16
N GLU A 99 8.67 -19.62 17.88
CA GLU A 99 9.61 -20.66 17.38
C GLU A 99 9.11 -21.37 16.11
N ASP A 100 7.80 -21.50 15.92
CA ASP A 100 7.21 -22.06 14.70
C ASP A 100 7.23 -21.07 13.50
N GLU A 101 7.30 -19.78 13.75
CA GLU A 101 7.43 -18.74 12.71
C GLU A 101 8.83 -18.74 12.12
N THR A 102 9.88 -18.78 12.94
CA THR A 102 11.28 -18.85 12.48
C THR A 102 11.54 -20.14 11.73
N ALA A 103 11.08 -21.28 12.24
CA ALA A 103 11.22 -22.57 11.57
C ALA A 103 10.50 -22.60 10.20
N THR A 104 9.34 -21.95 10.09
CA THR A 104 8.61 -21.82 8.82
C THR A 104 9.37 -20.96 7.84
N LEU A 105 9.92 -19.83 8.28
CA LEU A 105 10.73 -18.93 7.46
C LEU A 105 12.01 -19.64 6.99
N THR A 106 12.71 -20.36 7.87
CA THR A 106 13.87 -21.21 7.56
C THR A 106 13.57 -22.17 6.42
N ALA A 107 12.49 -22.94 6.54
CA ALA A 107 12.09 -23.89 5.50
C ALA A 107 11.79 -23.19 4.17
N THR A 108 11.10 -22.05 4.21
CA THR A 108 10.76 -21.23 3.05
C THR A 108 12.01 -20.70 2.33
N LEU A 109 12.98 -20.19 3.08
CA LEU A 109 14.23 -19.67 2.53
C LEU A 109 15.08 -20.75 1.87
N LEU A 110 15.18 -21.94 2.48
CA LEU A 110 15.91 -23.07 1.90
C LEU A 110 15.24 -23.59 0.62
N GLU A 111 13.92 -23.65 0.57
CA GLU A 111 13.17 -24.00 -0.63
C GLU A 111 13.36 -22.94 -1.73
N ALA A 112 13.25 -21.66 -1.39
CA ALA A 112 13.50 -20.55 -2.31
C ALA A 112 14.93 -20.59 -2.85
N ALA A 113 15.93 -20.85 -2.01
CA ALA A 113 17.33 -20.94 -2.42
C ALA A 113 17.56 -22.03 -3.49
N ALA A 114 16.94 -23.19 -3.31
CA ALA A 114 17.01 -24.28 -4.28
C ALA A 114 16.39 -23.92 -5.63
N VAL A 115 15.24 -23.22 -5.58
CA VAL A 115 14.45 -22.88 -6.77
C VAL A 115 15.09 -21.71 -7.56
N LEU A 116 15.58 -20.68 -6.87
CA LEU A 116 16.21 -19.51 -7.50
C LEU A 116 17.53 -19.82 -8.22
N GLY A 117 18.16 -20.94 -7.90
CA GLY A 117 19.38 -21.41 -8.57
C GLY A 117 19.14 -22.15 -9.89
N GLU A 118 17.89 -22.36 -10.32
CA GLU A 118 17.55 -23.14 -11.50
C GLU A 118 16.74 -22.30 -12.52
N ASP A 119 16.94 -22.59 -13.83
CA ASP A 119 16.08 -22.05 -14.88
C ASP A 119 14.75 -22.82 -14.95
N HIS A 120 13.66 -22.17 -14.56
CA HIS A 120 12.30 -22.66 -14.69
C HIS A 120 11.54 -21.99 -15.85
N GLU A 121 11.96 -20.82 -16.28
CA GLU A 121 11.23 -19.96 -17.21
C GLU A 121 11.36 -20.41 -18.66
N LEU A 122 12.57 -20.58 -19.17
CA LEU A 122 12.80 -21.06 -20.53
C LEU A 122 12.18 -22.44 -20.74
N ARG A 123 12.30 -23.30 -19.75
CA ARG A 123 11.67 -24.63 -19.75
C ARG A 123 10.15 -24.54 -19.82
N ALA A 124 9.53 -23.61 -19.09
CA ALA A 124 8.09 -23.37 -19.12
C ALA A 124 7.63 -22.78 -20.47
N ILE A 125 8.37 -21.83 -21.03
CA ILE A 125 8.11 -21.26 -22.36
C ILE A 125 8.12 -22.36 -23.43
N LEU A 126 9.14 -23.22 -23.43
CA LEU A 126 9.22 -24.35 -24.36
C LEU A 126 8.07 -25.33 -24.21
N ARG A 127 7.63 -25.59 -22.96
CA ARG A 127 6.42 -26.41 -22.70
C ARG A 127 5.16 -25.76 -23.23
N ALA A 128 5.01 -24.44 -23.05
CA ALA A 128 3.86 -23.69 -23.56
C ALA A 128 3.80 -23.70 -25.08
N LEU A 129 4.95 -23.50 -25.75
CA LEU A 129 5.06 -23.58 -27.22
C LEU A 129 4.75 -24.98 -27.76
N ASP A 130 5.04 -26.05 -26.97
CA ASP A 130 4.71 -27.44 -27.29
C ASP A 130 3.22 -27.80 -26.95
N GLY A 131 2.42 -26.80 -26.55
CA GLY A 131 1.00 -26.98 -26.19
C GLY A 131 0.76 -27.80 -24.92
N ARG A 132 1.75 -27.88 -24.04
CA ARG A 132 1.65 -28.62 -22.77
C ARG A 132 1.11 -27.74 -21.66
N PHE A 133 0.52 -28.38 -20.68
CA PHE A 133 0.02 -27.72 -19.47
C PHE A 133 1.15 -27.04 -18.69
N ILE A 134 0.94 -25.76 -18.34
CA ILE A 134 1.76 -25.00 -17.41
C ILE A 134 0.97 -24.82 -16.13
N GLN A 135 1.56 -25.19 -15.00
CA GLN A 135 0.90 -25.06 -13.70
C GLN A 135 0.59 -23.59 -13.39
N PRO A 136 -0.64 -23.25 -13.00
CA PRO A 136 -0.97 -21.89 -12.61
C PRO A 136 -0.37 -21.51 -11.26
N VAL A 137 -0.13 -20.21 -11.09
CA VAL A 137 0.24 -19.60 -9.82
C VAL A 137 -0.40 -18.21 -9.73
N LYS A 138 -0.71 -17.75 -8.52
CA LYS A 138 -1.14 -16.37 -8.32
C LYS A 138 0.02 -15.41 -8.63
N GLY A 139 -0.28 -14.22 -9.16
CA GLY A 139 0.69 -13.12 -9.22
C GLY A 139 0.99 -12.61 -7.81
N GLY A 140 2.17 -12.03 -7.60
CA GLY A 140 2.56 -11.50 -6.30
C GLY A 140 4.00 -10.99 -6.31
N ASP A 141 4.41 -10.42 -5.20
CA ASP A 141 5.77 -10.01 -4.92
C ASP A 141 6.53 -11.18 -4.29
N VAL A 142 7.63 -11.57 -4.89
CA VAL A 142 8.45 -12.71 -4.46
C VAL A 142 9.04 -12.53 -3.05
N LEU A 143 9.31 -11.31 -2.63
CA LEU A 143 9.84 -11.04 -1.29
C LEU A 143 8.78 -11.26 -0.20
N ARG A 144 7.52 -10.93 -0.51
CA ARG A 144 6.39 -11.02 0.42
C ARG A 144 5.64 -12.36 0.34
N ALA A 145 5.70 -13.00 -0.82
CA ALA A 145 5.01 -14.25 -1.10
C ALA A 145 5.94 -15.27 -1.81
N PRO A 146 6.98 -15.78 -1.12
CA PRO A 146 7.95 -16.73 -1.71
C PRO A 146 7.31 -17.98 -2.32
N GLU A 147 6.10 -18.36 -1.87
CA GLU A 147 5.34 -19.49 -2.40
C GLU A 147 4.94 -19.35 -3.87
N ILE A 148 5.08 -18.16 -4.46
CA ILE A 148 4.89 -17.97 -5.92
C ILE A 148 6.03 -18.57 -6.74
N LEU A 149 7.18 -18.87 -6.11
CA LEU A 149 8.28 -19.60 -6.75
C LEU A 149 7.90 -21.06 -7.05
N PRO A 150 8.51 -21.68 -8.07
CA PRO A 150 9.39 -21.09 -9.08
C PRO A 150 8.66 -20.17 -10.05
N THR A 151 9.39 -19.27 -10.70
CA THR A 151 8.91 -18.51 -11.85
C THR A 151 8.63 -19.44 -13.05
N GLY A 152 8.20 -18.90 -14.20
CA GLY A 152 7.85 -19.72 -15.37
C GLY A 152 6.53 -20.49 -15.23
N ARG A 153 5.65 -20.03 -14.35
CA ARG A 153 4.27 -20.55 -14.22
C ARG A 153 3.29 -19.69 -15.01
N ASN A 154 2.09 -20.23 -15.21
CA ASN A 154 0.99 -19.49 -15.82
C ASN A 154 0.35 -18.61 -14.76
N LEU A 155 0.63 -17.30 -14.81
CA LEU A 155 0.07 -16.34 -13.85
C LEU A 155 -1.44 -16.22 -14.02
N HIS A 156 -2.18 -16.37 -12.95
CA HIS A 156 -3.60 -16.05 -12.90
C HIS A 156 -3.83 -14.79 -12.05
N GLY A 157 -5.01 -14.18 -12.20
CA GLY A 157 -5.38 -13.05 -11.40
C GLY A 157 -5.47 -13.40 -9.91
N PHE A 158 -5.43 -12.37 -9.08
CA PHE A 158 -5.63 -12.47 -7.63
C PHE A 158 -7.06 -12.92 -7.30
N ASP A 159 -7.26 -13.47 -6.11
CA ASP A 159 -8.58 -13.78 -5.58
C ASP A 159 -9.14 -12.55 -4.81
N PRO A 160 -10.07 -11.78 -5.42
CA PRO A 160 -10.60 -10.58 -4.77
C PRO A 160 -11.39 -10.89 -3.50
N PHE A 161 -11.86 -12.14 -3.35
CA PHE A 161 -12.57 -12.56 -2.14
C PHE A 161 -11.67 -12.71 -0.91
N ARG A 162 -10.36 -12.69 -1.08
CA ARG A 162 -9.37 -12.85 0.01
C ARG A 162 -8.61 -11.57 0.34
N LEU A 163 -9.02 -10.44 -0.23
CA LEU A 163 -8.39 -9.15 0.06
C LEU A 163 -9.19 -8.35 1.09
N PRO A 164 -8.51 -7.82 2.13
CA PRO A 164 -7.10 -7.97 2.45
C PRO A 164 -6.77 -9.37 2.99
N ALA A 165 -5.58 -9.88 2.64
CA ALA A 165 -5.07 -11.14 3.17
C ALA A 165 -4.68 -11.01 4.66
N SER A 166 -4.51 -12.14 5.37
CA SER A 166 -4.18 -12.11 6.81
C SER A 166 -2.87 -11.38 7.10
N PHE A 167 -1.84 -11.62 6.29
CA PHE A 167 -0.58 -10.87 6.37
C PHE A 167 -0.81 -9.37 6.13
N ALA A 168 -1.52 -9.01 5.06
CA ALA A 168 -1.81 -7.63 4.74
C ALA A 168 -2.61 -6.92 5.85
N HIS A 169 -3.46 -7.66 6.58
CA HIS A 169 -4.17 -7.12 7.73
C HIS A 169 -3.20 -6.74 8.85
N SER A 170 -2.27 -7.61 9.23
CA SER A 170 -1.28 -7.33 10.27
C SER A 170 -0.38 -6.14 9.89
N GLU A 171 0.10 -6.12 8.66
CA GLU A 171 0.92 -5.03 8.14
C GLU A 171 0.15 -3.71 8.06
N GLY A 172 -1.10 -3.72 7.61
CA GLY A 172 -1.95 -2.53 7.57
C GLY A 172 -2.23 -1.95 8.97
N CYS A 173 -2.43 -2.80 9.99
CA CYS A 173 -2.54 -2.37 11.37
C CYS A 173 -1.25 -1.69 11.85
N ARG A 174 -0.08 -2.29 11.59
CA ARG A 174 1.22 -1.72 11.93
C ARG A 174 1.45 -0.37 11.27
N GLN A 175 1.13 -0.22 9.98
CA GLN A 175 1.25 1.05 9.27
C GLN A 175 0.27 2.12 9.80
N ALA A 176 -0.94 1.74 10.17
CA ALA A 176 -1.89 2.66 10.82
C ALA A 176 -1.35 3.18 12.16
N GLU A 177 -0.80 2.31 12.99
CA GLU A 177 -0.20 2.68 14.27
C GLU A 177 1.01 3.61 14.08
N GLN A 178 1.90 3.31 13.14
CA GLN A 178 3.05 4.16 12.82
C GLN A 178 2.62 5.55 12.33
N LEU A 179 1.60 5.62 11.46
CA LEU A 179 1.05 6.87 10.97
C LEU A 179 0.50 7.74 12.11
N LEU A 180 -0.30 7.13 12.98
CA LEU A 180 -0.88 7.82 14.13
C LEU A 180 0.18 8.26 15.14
N ALA A 181 1.16 7.40 15.46
CA ALA A 181 2.25 7.73 16.36
C ALA A 181 3.10 8.88 15.82
N ARG A 182 3.38 8.89 14.53
CA ARG A 182 4.12 10.00 13.88
C ARG A 182 3.34 11.30 13.97
N HIS A 183 2.07 11.32 13.59
CA HIS A 183 1.24 12.52 13.67
C HIS A 183 1.14 13.03 15.11
N GLN A 184 0.92 12.14 16.07
CA GLN A 184 0.86 12.49 17.48
C GLN A 184 2.17 13.08 18.02
N SER A 185 3.31 12.58 17.54
CA SER A 185 4.63 13.14 17.92
C SER A 185 4.88 14.53 17.36
N GLU A 186 4.29 14.86 16.20
CA GLU A 186 4.46 16.15 15.52
C GLU A 186 3.42 17.19 15.98
N SER A 187 2.17 16.78 16.17
CA SER A 187 1.03 17.68 16.52
C SER A 187 0.65 17.68 18.00
N GLY A 188 1.03 16.67 18.77
CA GLY A 188 0.66 16.49 20.17
C GLY A 188 -0.68 15.79 20.39
N ALA A 189 -1.45 15.48 19.34
CA ALA A 189 -2.76 14.81 19.39
C ALA A 189 -2.90 13.78 18.25
N LEU A 190 -3.87 12.87 18.40
CA LEU A 190 -4.29 12.02 17.27
C LEU A 190 -5.03 12.85 16.23
N PRO A 191 -4.91 12.54 14.94
CA PRO A 191 -5.74 13.16 13.91
C PRO A 191 -7.20 12.72 14.09
N GLU A 192 -8.15 13.61 13.86
CA GLU A 192 -9.57 13.25 13.83
C GLU A 192 -9.94 12.70 12.45
N SER A 193 -9.30 13.22 11.39
CA SER A 193 -9.56 12.84 10.01
C SER A 193 -8.29 12.61 9.20
N VAL A 194 -8.29 11.53 8.41
CA VAL A 194 -7.18 11.14 7.53
C VAL A 194 -7.69 10.90 6.13
N ALA A 195 -7.10 11.56 5.14
CA ALA A 195 -7.33 11.26 3.73
C ALA A 195 -6.32 10.22 3.22
N LEU A 196 -6.82 9.12 2.66
CA LEU A 196 -6.02 8.04 2.06
C LEU A 196 -6.28 7.94 0.56
N VAL A 197 -5.20 7.92 -0.23
CA VAL A 197 -5.26 7.60 -1.65
C VAL A 197 -4.93 6.13 -1.85
N LEU A 198 -5.85 5.35 -2.44
CA LEU A 198 -5.68 3.91 -2.66
C LEU A 198 -5.52 3.57 -4.14
N TRP A 199 -4.41 2.90 -4.43
CA TRP A 199 -4.05 2.44 -5.78
C TRP A 199 -4.43 0.98 -6.00
N GLY A 200 -4.95 0.68 -7.19
CA GLY A 200 -5.32 -0.70 -7.56
C GLY A 200 -4.11 -1.61 -7.61
N THR A 201 -3.07 -1.19 -8.31
CA THR A 201 -1.84 -1.99 -8.50
C THR A 201 -1.13 -2.27 -7.18
N ASP A 202 -1.00 -1.27 -6.31
CA ASP A 202 -0.34 -1.44 -5.01
C ASP A 202 -1.11 -2.42 -4.11
N ASN A 203 -2.44 -2.34 -4.10
CA ASN A 203 -3.25 -3.29 -3.35
C ASN A 203 -3.24 -4.71 -3.94
N LEU A 204 -2.95 -4.88 -5.23
CA LEU A 204 -2.71 -6.19 -5.82
C LEU A 204 -1.35 -6.75 -5.39
N LYS A 205 -0.29 -5.94 -5.45
CA LYS A 205 1.07 -6.34 -5.05
C LYS A 205 1.15 -6.68 -3.57
N THR A 206 0.47 -5.92 -2.72
CA THR A 206 0.52 -6.05 -1.25
C THR A 206 -0.60 -6.89 -0.67
N GLU A 207 -1.41 -7.52 -1.51
CA GLU A 207 -2.59 -8.27 -1.09
C GLU A 207 -3.54 -7.47 -0.18
N GLY A 208 -3.60 -6.13 -0.36
CA GLY A 208 -4.55 -5.26 0.30
C GLY A 208 -4.06 -4.57 1.58
N VAL A 209 -2.76 -4.34 1.75
CA VAL A 209 -2.20 -3.64 2.93
C VAL A 209 -2.84 -2.27 3.15
N SER A 210 -2.98 -1.45 2.09
CA SER A 210 -3.57 -0.11 2.24
C SER A 210 -5.08 -0.17 2.56
N ILE A 211 -5.79 -1.20 2.09
CA ILE A 211 -7.18 -1.47 2.48
C ILE A 211 -7.25 -1.78 3.98
N ALA A 212 -6.36 -2.67 4.44
CA ALA A 212 -6.28 -3.04 5.85
C ALA A 212 -5.88 -1.85 6.74
N GLN A 213 -4.99 -0.97 6.28
CA GLN A 213 -4.63 0.27 6.97
C GLN A 213 -5.84 1.20 7.14
N ALA A 214 -6.65 1.38 6.08
CA ALA A 214 -7.88 2.17 6.17
C ALA A 214 -8.88 1.58 7.18
N LEU A 215 -9.07 0.27 7.15
CA LEU A 215 -9.92 -0.43 8.12
C LEU A 215 -9.40 -0.27 9.54
N ALA A 216 -8.09 -0.44 9.76
CA ALA A 216 -7.47 -0.28 11.07
C ALA A 216 -7.67 1.13 11.63
N LEU A 217 -7.49 2.19 10.83
CA LEU A 217 -7.75 3.58 11.24
C LEU A 217 -9.20 3.78 11.69
N LEU A 218 -10.18 3.26 10.94
CA LEU A 218 -11.60 3.25 11.31
C LEU A 218 -11.89 2.42 12.56
N GLY A 219 -10.96 1.59 13.03
CA GLY A 219 -11.19 0.61 14.07
C GLY A 219 -12.10 -0.53 13.62
N ALA A 220 -11.95 -0.95 12.39
CA ALA A 220 -12.67 -2.05 11.76
C ALA A 220 -11.70 -3.15 11.30
N GLU A 221 -12.23 -4.33 11.09
CA GLU A 221 -11.50 -5.46 10.52
C GLU A 221 -12.36 -6.21 9.49
N PRO A 222 -11.74 -6.95 8.54
CA PRO A 222 -12.49 -7.75 7.59
C PRO A 222 -13.15 -8.94 8.30
N ARG A 223 -14.43 -9.16 8.01
CA ARG A 223 -15.17 -10.34 8.46
C ARG A 223 -15.06 -11.41 7.39
N GLN A 224 -14.54 -12.57 7.77
CA GLN A 224 -14.34 -13.71 6.88
C GLN A 224 -15.38 -14.81 7.13
N ASP A 225 -15.70 -15.55 6.06
CA ASP A 225 -16.48 -16.79 6.15
C ASP A 225 -15.58 -18.00 6.52
N SER A 226 -16.18 -19.19 6.61
CA SER A 226 -15.47 -20.44 6.93
C SER A 226 -14.44 -20.87 5.86
N TYR A 227 -14.43 -20.24 4.70
CA TYR A 227 -13.48 -20.49 3.61
C TYR A 227 -12.38 -19.41 3.51
N GLY A 228 -12.34 -18.50 4.49
CA GLY A 228 -11.38 -17.38 4.51
C GLY A 228 -11.69 -16.28 3.49
N ARG A 229 -12.94 -16.18 3.01
CA ARG A 229 -13.35 -15.11 2.10
C ARG A 229 -13.86 -13.92 2.88
N VAL A 230 -13.44 -12.74 2.49
CA VAL A 230 -13.96 -11.49 3.06
C VAL A 230 -15.40 -11.29 2.60
N VAL A 231 -16.31 -11.17 3.56
CA VAL A 231 -17.76 -11.05 3.34
C VAL A 231 -18.34 -9.76 3.90
N GLY A 232 -17.52 -8.88 4.42
CA GLY A 232 -17.91 -7.58 4.96
C GLY A 232 -16.95 -7.10 6.04
N ALA A 233 -17.31 -6.01 6.70
CA ALA A 233 -16.57 -5.42 7.81
C ALA A 233 -17.22 -5.73 9.16
N ARG A 234 -16.45 -5.63 10.23
CA ARG A 234 -16.94 -5.53 11.62
C ARG A 234 -16.13 -4.50 12.38
N LEU A 235 -16.76 -3.83 13.33
CA LEU A 235 -16.05 -2.92 14.20
C LEU A 235 -15.40 -3.69 15.36
N LEU A 236 -14.20 -3.27 15.72
CA LEU A 236 -13.58 -3.63 16.99
C LEU A 236 -14.25 -2.85 18.13
N PRO A 237 -14.51 -3.46 19.29
CA PRO A 237 -14.92 -2.71 20.47
C PRO A 237 -13.90 -1.65 20.83
N LEU A 238 -14.35 -0.46 21.31
CA LEU A 238 -13.46 0.65 21.67
C LEU A 238 -12.43 0.26 22.74
N GLU A 239 -12.80 -0.64 23.66
CA GLU A 239 -11.90 -1.14 24.69
C GLU A 239 -10.74 -1.96 24.10
N GLN A 240 -10.99 -2.67 23.01
CA GLN A 240 -9.95 -3.42 22.28
C GLN A 240 -9.13 -2.51 21.37
N LEU A 241 -9.77 -1.53 20.77
CA LEU A 241 -9.12 -0.55 19.89
C LEU A 241 -8.15 0.36 20.67
N GLY A 242 -8.47 0.70 21.93
CA GLY A 242 -7.63 1.50 22.82
C GLY A 242 -7.45 2.97 22.43
N ARG A 243 -8.20 3.45 21.43
CA ARG A 243 -8.18 4.83 20.92
C ARG A 243 -9.50 5.18 20.25
N PRO A 244 -9.76 6.47 19.97
CA PRO A 244 -10.90 6.87 19.15
C PRO A 244 -10.82 6.28 17.74
N ARG A 245 -11.99 6.13 17.09
CA ARG A 245 -12.08 5.84 15.65
C ARG A 245 -11.72 7.08 14.87
N ILE A 246 -10.82 6.92 13.91
CA ILE A 246 -10.39 8.00 13.02
C ILE A 246 -11.35 8.06 11.83
N ASP A 247 -11.77 9.25 11.43
CA ASP A 247 -12.55 9.43 10.19
C ASP A 247 -11.63 9.30 8.98
N VAL A 248 -11.91 8.35 8.10
CA VAL A 248 -11.05 8.04 6.96
C VAL A 248 -11.76 8.38 5.66
N LEU A 249 -11.30 9.45 5.01
CA LEU A 249 -11.68 9.77 3.65
C LEU A 249 -10.82 8.95 2.68
N VAL A 250 -11.43 8.09 1.88
CA VAL A 250 -10.74 7.26 0.91
C VAL A 250 -10.99 7.78 -0.50
N THR A 251 -9.91 8.08 -1.22
CA THR A 251 -9.97 8.39 -2.65
C THR A 251 -9.31 7.27 -3.45
N LEU A 252 -10.06 6.68 -4.37
CA LEU A 252 -9.65 5.52 -5.13
C LEU A 252 -9.11 5.91 -6.51
N SER A 253 -8.05 5.23 -6.96
CA SER A 253 -7.68 5.28 -8.37
C SER A 253 -8.76 4.61 -9.23
N GLY A 254 -8.84 4.98 -10.51
CA GLY A 254 -9.78 4.36 -11.44
C GLY A 254 -9.56 2.86 -11.58
N ILE A 255 -8.30 2.42 -11.53
CA ILE A 255 -7.92 1.00 -11.56
C ILE A 255 -8.40 0.28 -10.30
N PHE A 256 -8.25 0.89 -9.11
CA PHE A 256 -8.79 0.31 -7.88
C PHE A 256 -10.29 0.09 -7.97
N ARG A 257 -11.03 1.14 -8.37
CA ARG A 257 -12.49 1.09 -8.54
C ARG A 257 -12.93 -0.05 -9.46
N ASP A 258 -12.23 -0.23 -10.58
CA ASP A 258 -12.61 -1.21 -11.60
C ASP A 258 -12.26 -2.66 -11.20
N LEU A 259 -11.11 -2.85 -10.55
CA LEU A 259 -10.61 -4.19 -10.20
C LEU A 259 -11.10 -4.68 -8.82
N LEU A 260 -11.40 -3.77 -7.90
CA LEU A 260 -11.66 -4.07 -6.50
C LEU A 260 -13.03 -3.57 -6.00
N PRO A 261 -14.14 -3.84 -6.71
CA PRO A 261 -15.46 -3.34 -6.33
C PRO A 261 -15.94 -3.88 -4.98
N MET A 262 -15.55 -5.10 -4.60
CA MET A 262 -15.88 -5.68 -3.29
C MET A 262 -15.16 -4.95 -2.15
N GLN A 263 -13.90 -4.56 -2.36
CA GLN A 263 -13.11 -3.82 -1.38
C GLN A 263 -13.60 -2.37 -1.26
N THR A 264 -14.08 -1.78 -2.37
CA THR A 264 -14.76 -0.49 -2.36
C THR A 264 -16.00 -0.54 -1.45
N GLN A 265 -16.82 -1.59 -1.58
CA GLN A 265 -18.00 -1.80 -0.72
C GLN A 265 -17.59 -2.10 0.73
N LEU A 266 -16.53 -2.87 0.96
CA LEU A 266 -16.00 -3.19 2.28
C LEU A 266 -15.60 -1.91 3.05
N LEU A 267 -14.90 -0.99 2.40
CA LEU A 267 -14.50 0.29 2.98
C LEU A 267 -15.71 1.18 3.27
N ALA A 268 -16.67 1.23 2.34
CA ALA A 268 -17.91 1.97 2.55
C ALA A 268 -18.78 1.37 3.67
N GLU A 269 -18.82 0.04 3.81
CA GLU A 269 -19.49 -0.65 4.92
C GLU A 269 -18.82 -0.32 6.25
N ALA A 270 -17.49 -0.34 6.33
CA ALA A 270 -16.76 0.01 7.53
C ALA A 270 -17.03 1.44 7.99
N SER A 271 -17.01 2.40 7.06
CA SER A 271 -17.36 3.80 7.36
C SER A 271 -18.80 3.95 7.83
N TRP A 272 -19.74 3.26 7.19
CA TRP A 272 -21.15 3.22 7.63
C TRP A 272 -21.31 2.65 9.02
N LEU A 273 -20.67 1.52 9.31
CA LEU A 273 -20.74 0.90 10.64
C LEU A 273 -20.19 1.83 11.71
N ALA A 274 -19.07 2.50 11.46
CA ALA A 274 -18.48 3.47 12.38
C ALA A 274 -19.42 4.69 12.60
N ALA A 275 -20.00 5.23 11.52
CA ALA A 275 -20.93 6.36 11.60
C ALA A 275 -22.20 6.05 12.39
N THR A 276 -22.68 4.80 12.32
CA THR A 276 -23.93 4.36 12.95
C THR A 276 -23.74 3.68 14.30
N ALA A 277 -22.50 3.46 14.74
CA ALA A 277 -22.22 2.88 16.04
C ALA A 277 -22.77 3.79 17.16
N ASP A 278 -23.38 3.18 18.17
CA ASP A 278 -23.88 3.91 19.35
C ASP A 278 -22.71 4.19 20.32
N GLU A 279 -21.83 5.08 19.91
CA GLU A 279 -20.62 5.46 20.61
C GLU A 279 -20.59 6.98 20.82
N ASP A 280 -19.88 7.41 21.86
CA ASP A 280 -19.68 8.83 22.16
C ASP A 280 -18.82 9.46 21.03
N VAL A 281 -19.19 10.67 20.60
CA VAL A 281 -18.49 11.41 19.56
C VAL A 281 -17.02 11.74 19.89
N GLU A 282 -16.69 11.82 21.18
CA GLU A 282 -15.33 11.98 21.69
C GLU A 282 -14.44 10.74 21.40
N HIS A 283 -15.06 9.58 21.19
CA HIS A 283 -14.39 8.31 20.92
C HIS A 283 -14.65 7.78 19.50
N ASN A 284 -15.41 8.54 18.69
CA ASN A 284 -15.75 8.17 17.33
C ASN A 284 -15.84 9.42 16.44
N PHE A 285 -14.71 9.76 15.81
CA PHE A 285 -14.64 10.94 14.97
C PHE A 285 -15.41 10.78 13.65
N VAL A 286 -15.60 9.53 13.16
CA VAL A 286 -16.49 9.28 12.01
C VAL A 286 -17.92 9.75 12.33
N ARG A 287 -18.46 9.29 13.46
CA ARG A 287 -19.80 9.67 13.92
C ARG A 287 -19.89 11.17 14.19
N LYS A 288 -18.85 11.76 14.80
CA LYS A 288 -18.76 13.21 15.08
C LYS A 288 -18.97 14.03 13.82
N HIS A 289 -18.16 13.77 12.77
CA HIS A 289 -18.20 14.53 11.53
C HIS A 289 -19.48 14.25 10.71
N VAL A 290 -19.96 13.02 10.73
CA VAL A 290 -21.21 12.64 10.03
C VAL A 290 -22.42 13.34 10.63
N LEU A 291 -22.54 13.38 11.95
CA LEU A 291 -23.66 14.08 12.62
C LEU A 291 -23.57 15.59 12.41
N ALA A 292 -22.38 16.17 12.46
CA ALA A 292 -22.16 17.59 12.19
C ALA A 292 -22.57 17.95 10.75
N TYR A 293 -22.17 17.16 9.77
CA TYR A 293 -22.55 17.35 8.38
C TYR A 293 -24.07 17.22 8.17
N GLN A 294 -24.70 16.23 8.81
CA GLN A 294 -26.13 16.02 8.74
C GLN A 294 -26.92 17.21 9.33
N GLU A 295 -26.46 17.75 10.44
CA GLU A 295 -27.09 18.93 11.08
C GLU A 295 -26.95 20.18 10.20
N GLU A 296 -25.77 20.38 9.60
CA GLU A 296 -25.48 21.54 8.76
C GLU A 296 -26.27 21.53 7.43
N HIS A 297 -26.41 20.35 6.79
CA HIS A 297 -26.95 20.24 5.42
C HIS A 297 -28.36 19.62 5.36
N GLY A 298 -28.88 19.11 6.47
CA GLY A 298 -30.23 18.51 6.52
C GLY A 298 -30.39 17.25 5.66
N CYS A 299 -29.28 16.56 5.32
CA CYS A 299 -29.31 15.34 4.53
C CYS A 299 -29.57 14.10 5.41
N ASP A 300 -29.81 12.96 4.78
CA ASP A 300 -29.93 11.69 5.51
C ASP A 300 -28.56 11.18 5.98
N LEU A 301 -28.59 10.27 6.95
CA LEU A 301 -27.38 9.70 7.54
C LEU A 301 -26.57 8.89 6.51
N GLU A 302 -27.25 8.24 5.57
CA GLU A 302 -26.61 7.43 4.54
C GLU A 302 -25.75 8.28 3.60
N GLN A 303 -26.24 9.46 3.23
CA GLN A 303 -25.48 10.43 2.44
C GLN A 303 -24.34 11.04 3.26
N ALA A 304 -24.59 11.44 4.50
CA ALA A 304 -23.57 12.06 5.36
C ALA A 304 -22.39 11.12 5.69
N ALA A 305 -22.63 9.80 5.70
CA ALA A 305 -21.65 8.78 6.05
C ALA A 305 -20.78 8.32 4.87
N LEU A 306 -20.98 8.84 3.66
CA LEU A 306 -20.15 8.49 2.50
C LEU A 306 -18.71 8.99 2.68
N ARG A 307 -17.75 8.07 2.57
CA ARG A 307 -16.30 8.36 2.76
C ARG A 307 -15.42 7.74 1.68
N VAL A 308 -16.00 7.01 0.71
CA VAL A 308 -15.27 6.36 -0.37
C VAL A 308 -15.60 7.04 -1.69
N PHE A 309 -14.59 7.66 -2.28
CA PHE A 309 -14.74 8.48 -3.49
C PHE A 309 -13.81 8.00 -4.60
N SER A 310 -14.22 8.21 -5.84
CA SER A 310 -13.41 7.97 -7.04
C SER A 310 -13.88 8.82 -8.20
N ASN A 311 -13.34 8.56 -9.38
CA ASN A 311 -13.84 9.12 -10.63
C ASN A 311 -15.19 8.48 -11.04
N ALA A 312 -15.89 9.12 -11.96
CA ALA A 312 -16.98 8.48 -12.69
C ALA A 312 -16.49 7.19 -13.38
N GLU A 313 -17.41 6.26 -13.63
CA GLU A 313 -17.14 5.05 -14.39
C GLU A 313 -16.48 5.37 -15.74
N GLY A 314 -15.40 4.66 -16.08
CA GLY A 314 -14.63 4.87 -17.30
C GLY A 314 -13.73 6.10 -17.30
N ALA A 315 -13.69 6.90 -16.22
CA ALA A 315 -12.78 8.03 -16.07
C ALA A 315 -11.62 7.68 -15.13
N TYR A 316 -10.43 8.18 -15.47
CA TYR A 316 -9.19 7.95 -14.72
C TYR A 316 -8.47 9.28 -14.46
N GLY A 317 -7.86 9.41 -13.30
CA GLY A 317 -7.10 10.60 -12.88
C GLY A 317 -7.95 11.82 -12.55
N SER A 318 -7.38 12.72 -11.76
CA SER A 318 -8.02 13.97 -11.35
C SER A 318 -7.96 15.06 -12.46
N ASN A 319 -7.05 14.92 -13.41
CA ASN A 319 -6.70 15.92 -14.44
C ASN A 319 -6.08 17.23 -13.89
N VAL A 320 -5.80 17.30 -12.60
CA VAL A 320 -5.13 18.48 -12.01
C VAL A 320 -3.75 18.68 -12.63
N ASN A 321 -3.00 17.60 -12.86
CA ASN A 321 -1.69 17.65 -13.53
C ASN A 321 -1.79 18.29 -14.93
N LEU A 322 -2.83 17.93 -15.70
CA LEU A 322 -3.05 18.49 -17.02
C LEU A 322 -3.36 20.00 -16.96
N MET A 323 -4.05 20.46 -15.91
CA MET A 323 -4.27 21.89 -15.69
C MET A 323 -2.98 22.60 -15.34
N LEU A 324 -2.18 22.02 -14.42
CA LEU A 324 -0.87 22.55 -14.05
C LEU A 324 0.07 22.65 -15.26
N ASP A 325 0.21 21.57 -16.03
CA ASP A 325 1.08 21.51 -17.22
C ASP A 325 0.64 22.51 -18.32
N SER A 326 -0.66 22.70 -18.46
CA SER A 326 -1.21 23.62 -19.46
C SER A 326 -1.06 25.11 -19.08
N GLY A 327 -0.82 25.40 -17.79
CA GLY A 327 -0.81 26.75 -17.25
C GLY A 327 -2.15 27.49 -17.40
N ARG A 328 -3.27 26.77 -17.61
CA ARG A 328 -4.61 27.33 -17.84
C ARG A 328 -5.45 27.35 -16.56
N TRP A 329 -4.87 27.84 -15.50
CA TRP A 329 -5.55 28.03 -14.22
C TRP A 329 -5.19 29.40 -13.67
N GLU A 330 -6.13 30.08 -13.01
CA GLU A 330 -5.98 31.44 -12.50
C GLU A 330 -5.67 31.44 -10.99
N ASP A 331 -6.26 30.50 -10.25
CA ASP A 331 -6.06 30.34 -8.80
C ASP A 331 -6.14 28.87 -8.35
N GLU A 332 -5.80 28.63 -7.09
CA GLU A 332 -5.78 27.28 -6.49
C GLU A 332 -7.20 26.70 -6.35
N ASP A 333 -8.22 27.54 -6.28
CA ASP A 333 -9.63 27.11 -6.16
C ASP A 333 -10.07 26.36 -7.43
N GLU A 334 -9.60 26.80 -8.62
CA GLU A 334 -9.88 26.08 -9.87
C GLU A 334 -9.28 24.69 -9.90
N LEU A 335 -8.10 24.49 -9.29
CA LEU A 335 -7.47 23.17 -9.17
C LEU A 335 -8.25 22.28 -8.21
N ALA A 336 -8.69 22.84 -7.08
CA ALA A 336 -9.53 22.15 -6.11
C ALA A 336 -10.89 21.75 -6.70
N ASP A 337 -11.52 22.66 -7.45
CA ASP A 337 -12.78 22.40 -8.16
C ASP A 337 -12.62 21.30 -9.21
N CYS A 338 -11.54 21.32 -9.98
CA CYS A 338 -11.23 20.27 -10.94
C CYS A 338 -11.12 18.91 -10.23
N TYR A 339 -10.37 18.84 -9.14
CA TYR A 339 -10.23 17.63 -8.33
C TYR A 339 -11.58 17.11 -7.85
N THR A 340 -12.34 17.94 -7.16
CA THR A 340 -13.59 17.53 -6.51
C THR A 340 -14.71 17.22 -7.49
N GLN A 341 -14.75 17.86 -8.65
CA GLN A 341 -15.67 17.49 -9.74
C GLN A 341 -15.32 16.12 -10.33
N ARG A 342 -14.03 15.82 -10.49
CA ARG A 342 -13.55 14.58 -11.08
C ARG A 342 -13.60 13.40 -10.09
N LYS A 343 -13.27 13.64 -8.83
CA LYS A 343 -13.21 12.64 -7.76
C LYS A 343 -14.49 12.57 -6.93
N GLY A 344 -15.45 13.45 -7.13
CA GLY A 344 -16.65 13.59 -6.32
C GLY A 344 -17.72 12.52 -6.52
N PHE A 345 -17.38 11.33 -7.02
CA PHE A 345 -18.29 10.20 -7.14
C PHE A 345 -18.15 9.28 -5.93
N ALA A 346 -19.11 9.36 -5.03
CA ALA A 346 -19.14 8.55 -3.80
C ALA A 346 -19.76 7.17 -4.05
N TYR A 347 -19.20 6.18 -3.39
CA TYR A 347 -19.60 4.79 -3.41
C TYR A 347 -20.18 4.39 -2.05
N ASP A 348 -21.41 3.90 -2.04
CA ASP A 348 -22.03 3.39 -0.83
C ASP A 348 -21.71 1.91 -0.57
N ARG A 349 -22.11 1.42 0.60
CA ARG A 349 -21.95 0.00 1.00
C ARG A 349 -22.65 -1.03 0.11
N HIS A 350 -23.56 -0.60 -0.76
CA HIS A 350 -24.28 -1.44 -1.71
C HIS A 350 -23.69 -1.35 -3.13
N GLY A 351 -22.60 -0.58 -3.31
CA GLY A 351 -21.97 -0.34 -4.60
C GLY A 351 -22.70 0.68 -5.48
N LYS A 352 -23.69 1.41 -4.93
CA LYS A 352 -24.34 2.49 -5.65
C LYS A 352 -23.45 3.71 -5.71
N VAL A 353 -23.37 4.31 -6.88
CA VAL A 353 -22.55 5.50 -7.15
C VAL A 353 -23.44 6.73 -7.23
N SER A 354 -22.99 7.83 -6.59
CA SER A 354 -23.67 9.12 -6.69
C SER A 354 -22.63 10.26 -6.73
N GLN A 355 -22.92 11.32 -7.47
CA GLN A 355 -22.07 12.49 -7.46
C GLN A 355 -22.30 13.30 -6.19
N GLN A 356 -21.26 13.50 -5.39
CA GLN A 356 -21.28 14.12 -4.07
C GLN A 356 -20.09 15.08 -3.90
N SER A 357 -19.82 15.92 -4.92
CA SER A 357 -18.69 16.85 -4.90
C SER A 357 -18.73 17.82 -3.73
N ALA A 358 -19.91 18.29 -3.33
CA ALA A 358 -20.08 19.19 -2.18
C ALA A 358 -19.69 18.48 -0.84
N LEU A 359 -20.08 17.21 -0.69
CA LEU A 359 -19.66 16.41 0.47
C LEU A 359 -18.17 16.20 0.49
N LEU A 360 -17.57 15.86 -0.68
CA LEU A 360 -16.12 15.67 -0.78
C LEU A 360 -15.38 16.95 -0.38
N ASN A 361 -15.77 18.10 -0.89
CA ASN A 361 -15.18 19.39 -0.51
C ASN A 361 -15.25 19.61 1.00
N ARG A 362 -16.41 19.42 1.58
CA ARG A 362 -16.59 19.65 3.02
C ARG A 362 -15.77 18.70 3.90
N VAL A 363 -15.67 17.43 3.50
CA VAL A 363 -14.87 16.45 4.25
C VAL A 363 -13.38 16.77 4.10
N LEU A 364 -12.92 17.23 2.92
CA LEU A 364 -11.53 17.64 2.72
C LEU A 364 -11.10 18.82 3.58
N GLU A 365 -12.03 19.74 3.92
CA GLU A 365 -11.75 20.88 4.80
C GLU A 365 -11.39 20.43 6.24
N ASP A 366 -11.91 19.28 6.69
CA ASP A 366 -11.69 18.74 8.02
C ASP A 366 -10.52 17.73 8.09
N VAL A 367 -9.76 17.53 7.01
CA VAL A 367 -8.65 16.58 6.97
C VAL A 367 -7.42 17.11 7.69
N ASP A 368 -7.01 16.43 8.77
CA ASP A 368 -5.80 16.74 9.53
C ASP A 368 -4.53 16.20 8.86
N LEU A 369 -4.65 15.08 8.13
CA LEU A 369 -3.53 14.36 7.54
C LEU A 369 -3.91 13.72 6.21
N ALA A 370 -3.15 14.00 5.16
CA ALA A 370 -3.24 13.27 3.89
C ALA A 370 -2.08 12.28 3.76
N TYR A 371 -2.39 11.05 3.38
CA TYR A 371 -1.42 9.98 3.24
C TYR A 371 -1.64 9.19 1.95
N GLN A 372 -0.54 8.91 1.29
CA GLN A 372 -0.52 8.04 0.11
C GLN A 372 0.63 7.04 0.25
N ASN A 373 0.33 5.78 0.07
CA ASN A 373 1.32 4.73 0.01
C ASN A 373 1.94 4.69 -1.39
N LEU A 374 3.26 4.64 -1.47
CA LEU A 374 4.01 4.44 -2.70
C LEU A 374 4.72 3.08 -2.57
N ASP A 375 4.08 2.04 -3.06
CA ASP A 375 4.59 0.68 -2.95
C ASP A 375 5.27 0.24 -4.26
N SER A 376 6.36 0.92 -4.59
CA SER A 376 7.21 0.55 -5.71
C SER A 376 8.65 0.98 -5.45
N VAL A 377 9.56 0.03 -5.51
CA VAL A 377 11.02 0.28 -5.50
C VAL A 377 11.52 0.85 -6.82
N GLU A 378 10.69 0.79 -7.87
CA GLU A 378 11.00 1.32 -9.21
C GLU A 378 10.65 2.81 -9.35
N LEU A 379 10.10 3.43 -8.30
CA LEU A 379 9.77 4.85 -8.31
C LEU A 379 11.01 5.70 -8.10
N GLY A 380 11.56 6.16 -9.19
CA GLY A 380 12.45 7.30 -9.19
C GLY A 380 11.69 8.62 -9.03
N VAL A 381 12.42 9.68 -8.71
CA VAL A 381 11.85 11.04 -8.60
C VAL A 381 11.14 11.48 -9.88
N THR A 382 11.59 11.00 -11.03
CA THR A 382 11.04 11.30 -12.35
C THR A 382 9.72 10.57 -12.66
N THR A 383 9.38 9.52 -11.89
CA THR A 383 8.19 8.68 -12.10
C THR A 383 7.12 8.87 -11.04
N VAL A 384 7.39 9.69 -10.03
CA VAL A 384 6.44 10.01 -8.94
C VAL A 384 5.19 10.72 -9.45
N ASP A 385 5.29 11.46 -10.56
CA ASP A 385 4.20 12.30 -11.07
C ASP A 385 2.94 11.50 -11.44
N HIS A 386 3.05 10.25 -11.88
CA HIS A 386 1.84 9.49 -12.18
C HIS A 386 1.04 9.02 -10.96
N TYR A 387 1.62 9.06 -9.77
CA TYR A 387 0.88 8.94 -8.53
C TYR A 387 0.14 10.23 -8.14
N PHE A 388 0.54 11.39 -8.65
CA PHE A 388 -0.17 12.64 -8.43
C PHE A 388 -1.44 12.80 -9.30
N GLY A 389 -1.61 11.99 -10.32
CA GLY A 389 -2.78 12.01 -11.20
C GLY A 389 -4.06 11.45 -10.57
N THR A 390 -3.99 10.95 -9.36
CA THR A 390 -5.11 10.37 -8.64
C THR A 390 -5.61 11.32 -7.61
#